data_ce5e483bc8023bef681bfc36e5f3c65b
#
_entry.id   ce5e483bc8023bef681bfc36e5f3c65b
#
_cell.length_a   1.000
_cell.length_b   1.000
_cell.length_c   1.000
_cell.angle_alpha   90.00
_cell.angle_beta   90.00
_cell.angle_gamma   90.00
#
_symmetry.space_group_name_H-M   'P 1'
#
loop_
_entity.id
_entity.type
_entity.pdbx_description
1 polymer ?
#
loop_
_entity_poly.entity_id
_entity_poly.type
_entity_poly.pdbx_seq_one_letter_code
_entity_poly.pdbx_strand_id
1 'polypeptide(L)'
;MKKKVLLIYTGGTIGMIKDKVKKNLVPFNFENLLEAIPELQNEQIILDNINTEKPIDSSNITIKNWIEITNLIKNYYTAYDSFVILHGTDTMAYTASALSFMLENLNKAIILTGSQIPIGERRTDAKENLITSVEIALSGKVNEVCIYFEDQLYRGNRTVKVNTEDFEAFKSPNYPILAEAGVNIKYHSKLVKQKNTTLIVHQNLSANVGILKLFPGINKSTIESVLKNSKGIIIESFGAGNTPNSKEIISLLNAAKEEGKIILNISQCLQGSAI
;
A
#
# COMPACT_ATOMS: atom_id res chain seq x y z
N MET A 1 -22.69 16.23 -13.45
CA MET A 1 -21.29 16.31 -13.89
C MET A 1 -20.73 14.89 -13.95
N LYS A 2 -19.90 14.59 -14.95
CA LYS A 2 -19.19 13.30 -15.01
C LYS A 2 -18.17 13.25 -13.89
N LYS A 3 -18.07 12.10 -13.20
CA LYS A 3 -17.01 11.89 -12.20
C LYS A 3 -15.71 11.51 -12.87
N LYS A 4 -14.59 12.00 -12.34
CA LYS A 4 -13.25 11.84 -12.92
C LYS A 4 -12.36 11.00 -12.03
N VAL A 5 -11.80 9.93 -12.58
CA VAL A 5 -10.80 9.09 -11.92
C VAL A 5 -9.48 9.18 -12.67
N LEU A 6 -8.39 9.36 -11.94
CA LEU A 6 -7.05 9.22 -12.49
C LEU A 6 -6.47 7.87 -12.11
N LEU A 7 -6.16 7.06 -13.11
CA LEU A 7 -5.37 5.86 -12.94
C LEU A 7 -3.89 6.21 -12.95
N ILE A 8 -3.16 5.79 -11.95
CA ILE A 8 -1.70 5.96 -11.84
C ILE A 8 -1.06 4.59 -11.97
N TYR A 9 -0.37 4.34 -13.08
CA TYR A 9 0.35 3.09 -13.30
C TYR A 9 1.78 3.21 -12.80
N THR A 10 2.12 2.42 -11.80
CA THR A 10 3.47 2.38 -11.21
C THR A 10 4.27 1.16 -11.62
N GLY A 11 3.64 0.19 -12.28
CA GLY A 11 4.20 -1.10 -12.64
C GLY A 11 3.40 -2.26 -12.05
N GLY A 12 4.04 -3.42 -11.95
CA GLY A 12 3.44 -4.63 -11.43
C GLY A 12 2.72 -5.48 -12.48
N THR A 13 2.38 -6.69 -12.07
CA THR A 13 1.82 -7.75 -12.93
C THR A 13 0.53 -7.34 -13.63
N ILE A 14 -0.30 -6.54 -12.98
CA ILE A 14 -1.59 -6.08 -13.50
C ILE A 14 -1.46 -5.36 -14.85
N GLY A 15 -0.39 -4.59 -15.05
CA GLY A 15 -0.14 -3.86 -16.29
C GLY A 15 0.81 -4.58 -17.23
N MET A 16 0.90 -5.89 -17.18
CA MET A 16 1.77 -6.68 -18.05
C MET A 16 0.97 -7.62 -18.95
N ILE A 17 1.49 -7.85 -20.15
CA ILE A 17 1.01 -8.89 -21.07
C ILE A 17 2.17 -9.80 -21.48
N LYS A 18 1.84 -11.00 -21.84
CA LYS A 18 2.83 -11.94 -22.39
C LYS A 18 3.11 -11.61 -23.85
N ASP A 19 4.34 -11.26 -24.16
CA ASP A 19 4.78 -11.08 -25.54
C ASP A 19 4.62 -12.43 -26.28
N LYS A 20 3.89 -12.39 -27.40
CA LYS A 20 3.59 -13.61 -28.18
C LYS A 20 4.85 -14.25 -28.80
N VAL A 21 5.90 -13.46 -29.03
CA VAL A 21 7.13 -13.91 -29.69
C VAL A 21 8.19 -14.28 -28.64
N LYS A 22 8.45 -13.38 -27.70
CA LYS A 22 9.51 -13.53 -26.70
C LYS A 22 9.11 -14.32 -25.47
N LYS A 23 7.79 -14.61 -25.31
CA LYS A 23 7.19 -15.30 -24.15
C LYS A 23 7.49 -14.68 -22.78
N ASN A 24 8.10 -13.50 -22.73
CA ASN A 24 8.31 -12.73 -21.51
C ASN A 24 7.16 -11.74 -21.28
N LEU A 25 7.03 -11.26 -20.05
CA LEU A 25 6.09 -10.22 -19.69
C LEU A 25 6.64 -8.86 -20.17
N VAL A 26 5.80 -8.10 -20.85
CA VAL A 26 6.10 -6.73 -21.32
C VAL A 26 5.03 -5.78 -20.78
N PRO A 27 5.38 -4.50 -20.52
CA PRO A 27 4.39 -3.52 -20.10
C PRO A 27 3.26 -3.42 -21.13
N PHE A 28 2.03 -3.41 -20.62
CA PHE A 28 0.83 -3.25 -21.42
C PHE A 28 0.62 -1.77 -21.73
N ASN A 29 0.29 -1.44 -22.99
CA ASN A 29 -0.11 -0.07 -23.31
C ASN A 29 -1.49 0.20 -22.71
N PHE A 30 -1.61 1.28 -21.93
CA PHE A 30 -2.83 1.62 -21.23
C PHE A 30 -4.01 1.94 -22.16
N GLU A 31 -3.76 2.45 -23.35
CA GLU A 31 -4.81 2.63 -24.37
C GLU A 31 -5.53 1.31 -24.66
N ASN A 32 -4.80 0.21 -24.62
CA ASN A 32 -5.35 -1.13 -24.79
C ASN A 32 -6.08 -1.66 -23.53
N LEU A 33 -5.88 -1.04 -22.34
CA LEU A 33 -6.56 -1.47 -21.12
C LEU A 33 -8.08 -1.23 -21.22
N LEU A 34 -8.48 -0.09 -21.73
CA LEU A 34 -9.90 0.22 -21.96
C LEU A 34 -10.53 -0.67 -23.04
N GLU A 35 -9.73 -1.13 -24.01
CA GLU A 35 -10.19 -2.13 -24.97
C GLU A 35 -10.31 -3.51 -24.32
N ALA A 36 -9.41 -3.83 -23.39
CA ALA A 36 -9.43 -5.10 -22.67
C ALA A 36 -10.52 -5.17 -21.57
N ILE A 37 -10.96 -4.01 -21.08
CA ILE A 37 -12.00 -3.87 -20.04
C ILE A 37 -13.05 -2.85 -20.51
N PRO A 38 -13.91 -3.22 -21.47
CA PRO A 38 -14.95 -2.31 -21.98
C PRO A 38 -15.95 -1.89 -20.89
N GLU A 39 -16.07 -2.64 -19.79
CA GLU A 39 -16.91 -2.32 -18.64
C GLU A 39 -16.52 -0.99 -17.96
N LEU A 40 -15.26 -0.55 -18.10
CA LEU A 40 -14.78 0.75 -17.62
C LEU A 40 -15.19 1.90 -18.56
N GLN A 41 -15.64 1.61 -19.77
CA GLN A 41 -16.15 2.62 -20.70
C GLN A 41 -17.60 2.97 -20.35
N ASN A 42 -17.77 4.01 -19.56
CA ASN A 42 -19.10 4.48 -19.15
C ASN A 42 -19.24 5.97 -19.46
N GLU A 43 -20.37 6.35 -20.08
CA GLU A 43 -20.66 7.75 -20.45
C GLU A 43 -20.70 8.72 -19.24
N GLN A 44 -20.88 8.21 -18.03
CA GLN A 44 -20.94 9.00 -16.80
C GLN A 44 -19.58 9.19 -16.13
N ILE A 45 -18.53 8.49 -16.60
CA ILE A 45 -17.20 8.47 -16.01
C ILE A 45 -16.18 9.01 -17.01
N ILE A 46 -15.22 9.74 -16.52
CA ILE A 46 -13.98 10.08 -17.22
C ILE A 46 -12.86 9.35 -16.52
N LEU A 47 -12.24 8.43 -17.22
CA LEU A 47 -11.12 7.63 -16.74
C LEU A 47 -9.88 8.00 -17.54
N ASP A 48 -9.01 8.79 -16.93
CA ASP A 48 -7.73 9.17 -17.51
C ASP A 48 -6.60 8.36 -16.84
N ASN A 49 -5.45 8.28 -17.49
CA ASN A 49 -4.30 7.58 -16.95
C ASN A 49 -3.01 8.38 -17.05
N ILE A 50 -2.12 8.11 -16.13
CA ILE A 50 -0.75 8.59 -16.13
C ILE A 50 0.18 7.49 -15.62
N ASN A 51 1.38 7.43 -16.16
CA ASN A 51 2.41 6.51 -15.67
C ASN A 51 3.39 7.27 -14.78
N THR A 52 4.01 6.56 -13.83
CA THR A 52 5.27 7.02 -13.25
C THR A 52 6.33 7.11 -14.34
N GLU A 53 7.39 7.85 -14.11
CA GLU A 53 8.48 8.05 -15.09
C GLU A 53 9.00 6.72 -15.66
N LYS A 54 9.13 5.72 -14.78
CA LYS A 54 9.48 4.35 -15.16
C LYS A 54 8.63 3.37 -14.35
N PRO A 55 7.74 2.62 -14.99
CA PRO A 55 7.07 1.50 -14.33
C PRO A 55 8.10 0.51 -13.78
N ILE A 56 7.94 0.09 -12.54
CA ILE A 56 8.94 -0.72 -11.85
C ILE A 56 8.30 -1.98 -11.26
N ASP A 57 9.11 -3.02 -11.09
CA ASP A 57 8.78 -4.12 -10.21
C ASP A 57 8.70 -3.58 -8.77
N SER A 58 7.60 -3.87 -8.07
CA SER A 58 7.36 -3.33 -6.73
C SER A 58 8.43 -3.75 -5.72
N SER A 59 9.16 -4.83 -5.95
CA SER A 59 10.31 -5.23 -5.11
C SER A 59 11.45 -4.19 -5.12
N ASN A 60 11.50 -3.33 -6.14
CA ASN A 60 12.51 -2.27 -6.30
C ASN A 60 12.02 -0.88 -5.90
N ILE A 61 10.81 -0.77 -5.30
CA ILE A 61 10.26 0.53 -4.92
C ILE A 61 11.10 1.19 -3.83
N THR A 62 11.21 2.51 -3.91
CA THR A 62 11.99 3.33 -3.00
C THR A 62 11.20 4.55 -2.51
N ILE A 63 11.73 5.27 -1.53
CA ILE A 63 11.15 6.55 -1.06
C ILE A 63 10.96 7.53 -2.23
N LYS A 64 11.86 7.56 -3.22
CA LYS A 64 11.74 8.45 -4.39
C LYS A 64 10.46 8.15 -5.19
N ASN A 65 10.11 6.89 -5.32
CA ASN A 65 8.88 6.49 -6.02
C ASN A 65 7.63 6.89 -5.23
N TRP A 66 7.64 6.79 -3.89
CA TRP A 66 6.52 7.30 -3.08
C TRP A 66 6.37 8.82 -3.19
N ILE A 67 7.49 9.57 -3.21
CA ILE A 67 7.47 11.03 -3.45
C ILE A 67 6.91 11.34 -4.84
N GLU A 68 7.30 10.60 -5.87
CA GLU A 68 6.77 10.73 -7.23
C GLU A 68 5.25 10.52 -7.26
N ILE A 69 4.76 9.42 -6.69
CA ILE A 69 3.33 9.11 -6.61
C ILE A 69 2.57 10.21 -5.87
N THR A 70 3.08 10.69 -4.73
CA THR A 70 2.44 11.80 -4.00
C THR A 70 2.43 13.10 -4.78
N ASN A 71 3.46 13.39 -5.58
CA ASN A 71 3.48 14.54 -6.48
C ASN A 71 2.43 14.43 -7.59
N LEU A 72 2.28 13.27 -8.20
CA LEU A 72 1.22 13.03 -9.18
C LEU A 72 -0.16 13.27 -8.55
N ILE A 73 -0.44 12.69 -7.39
CA ILE A 73 -1.69 12.90 -6.67
C ILE A 73 -1.90 14.40 -6.37
N LYS A 74 -0.91 15.08 -5.81
CA LYS A 74 -0.98 16.50 -5.48
C LYS A 74 -1.29 17.38 -6.69
N ASN A 75 -0.57 17.16 -7.79
CA ASN A 75 -0.70 17.96 -9.02
C ASN A 75 -2.08 17.81 -9.66
N TYR A 76 -2.67 16.63 -9.56
CA TYR A 76 -3.97 16.33 -10.14
C TYR A 76 -5.13 16.35 -9.14
N TYR A 77 -4.86 16.68 -7.86
CA TYR A 77 -5.85 16.56 -6.79
C TYR A 77 -7.12 17.36 -7.03
N THR A 78 -7.02 18.56 -7.59
CA THR A 78 -8.19 19.42 -7.87
C THR A 78 -8.94 19.02 -9.14
N ALA A 79 -8.27 18.36 -10.08
CA ALA A 79 -8.82 18.02 -11.39
C ALA A 79 -9.63 16.71 -11.40
N TYR A 80 -9.35 15.80 -10.48
CA TYR A 80 -9.99 14.48 -10.39
C TYR A 80 -10.71 14.28 -9.07
N ASP A 81 -11.79 13.48 -9.08
CA ASP A 81 -12.59 13.16 -7.91
C ASP A 81 -11.96 12.05 -7.05
N SER A 82 -11.17 11.17 -7.66
CA SER A 82 -10.50 10.07 -6.98
C SER A 82 -9.33 9.53 -7.79
N PHE A 83 -8.54 8.65 -7.15
CA PHE A 83 -7.33 8.06 -7.72
C PHE A 83 -7.34 6.54 -7.54
N VAL A 84 -6.92 5.81 -8.58
CA VAL A 84 -6.64 4.39 -8.49
C VAL A 84 -5.19 4.16 -8.91
N ILE A 85 -4.42 3.46 -8.08
CA ILE A 85 -3.00 3.20 -8.29
C ILE A 85 -2.82 1.72 -8.62
N LEU A 86 -2.33 1.45 -9.81
CA LEU A 86 -1.98 0.10 -10.24
C LEU A 86 -0.55 -0.20 -9.80
N HIS A 87 -0.38 -1.21 -8.95
CA HIS A 87 0.87 -1.47 -8.24
C HIS A 87 1.17 -2.97 -8.17
N GLY A 88 2.45 -3.34 -8.13
CA GLY A 88 2.84 -4.73 -7.87
C GLY A 88 2.51 -5.15 -6.44
N THR A 89 2.10 -6.41 -6.25
CA THR A 89 1.55 -6.88 -4.96
C THR A 89 2.58 -6.97 -3.83
N ASP A 90 3.88 -7.18 -4.11
CA ASP A 90 4.89 -7.48 -3.10
C ASP A 90 5.08 -6.36 -2.07
N THR A 91 5.07 -5.11 -2.50
CA THR A 91 5.26 -3.96 -1.62
C THR A 91 4.06 -3.01 -1.62
N MET A 92 2.91 -3.43 -2.14
CA MET A 92 1.69 -2.60 -2.17
C MET A 92 1.29 -2.13 -0.76
N ALA A 93 1.37 -3.00 0.25
CA ALA A 93 1.06 -2.66 1.63
C ALA A 93 2.03 -1.59 2.21
N TYR A 94 3.30 -1.64 1.83
CA TYR A 94 4.27 -0.60 2.21
C TYR A 94 3.96 0.73 1.54
N THR A 95 3.66 0.72 0.23
CA THR A 95 3.28 1.93 -0.50
C THR A 95 1.98 2.53 0.06
N ALA A 96 0.95 1.72 0.29
CA ALA A 96 -0.31 2.18 0.87
C ALA A 96 -0.11 2.77 2.28
N SER A 97 0.74 2.15 3.09
CA SER A 97 1.09 2.67 4.41
C SER A 97 1.83 4.00 4.31
N ALA A 98 2.85 4.10 3.46
CA ALA A 98 3.61 5.33 3.25
C ALA A 98 2.68 6.48 2.78
N LEU A 99 1.86 6.24 1.75
CA LEU A 99 0.91 7.23 1.24
C LEU A 99 -0.11 7.67 2.30
N SER A 100 -0.54 6.75 3.19
CA SER A 100 -1.46 7.07 4.29
C SER A 100 -0.88 8.11 5.27
N PHE A 101 0.44 8.15 5.44
CA PHE A 101 1.14 9.13 6.29
C PHE A 101 1.64 10.34 5.51
N MET A 102 1.91 10.18 4.21
CA MET A 102 2.38 11.28 3.35
C MET A 102 1.25 12.22 2.93
N LEU A 103 0.01 11.75 2.89
CA LEU A 103 -1.17 12.48 2.42
C LEU A 103 -2.12 12.74 3.59
N GLU A 104 -1.95 13.87 4.26
CA GLU A 104 -2.80 14.28 5.38
C GLU A 104 -4.02 15.06 4.89
N ASN A 105 -5.15 14.91 5.58
CA ASN A 105 -6.42 15.56 5.28
C ASN A 105 -7.03 15.18 3.91
N LEU A 106 -6.93 13.92 3.55
CA LEU A 106 -7.61 13.40 2.37
C LEU A 106 -9.12 13.57 2.46
N ASN A 107 -9.72 14.04 1.37
CA ASN A 107 -11.18 14.09 1.17
C ASN A 107 -11.60 13.37 -0.12
N LYS A 108 -10.74 12.55 -0.66
CA LYS A 108 -10.93 11.74 -1.87
C LYS A 108 -10.35 10.34 -1.65
N ALA A 109 -10.91 9.37 -2.36
CA ALA A 109 -10.40 8.01 -2.35
C ALA A 109 -9.06 7.91 -3.09
N ILE A 110 -8.12 7.17 -2.50
CA ILE A 110 -6.90 6.72 -3.16
C ILE A 110 -6.86 5.20 -2.98
N ILE A 111 -7.18 4.46 -4.04
CA ILE A 111 -7.29 3.00 -3.99
C ILE A 111 -6.08 2.40 -4.69
N LEU A 112 -5.27 1.64 -3.95
CA LEU A 112 -4.23 0.80 -4.55
C LEU A 112 -4.85 -0.55 -4.90
N THR A 113 -4.49 -1.05 -6.07
CA THR A 113 -4.85 -2.41 -6.51
C THR A 113 -3.77 -2.98 -7.41
N GLY A 114 -3.88 -4.25 -7.69
CA GLY A 114 -2.95 -5.01 -8.52
C GLY A 114 -3.57 -6.34 -8.91
N SER A 115 -2.73 -7.27 -9.35
CA SER A 115 -3.18 -8.63 -9.60
C SER A 115 -2.07 -9.64 -9.34
N GLN A 116 -2.45 -10.88 -9.05
CA GLN A 116 -1.53 -12.00 -9.01
C GLN A 116 -1.21 -12.49 -10.42
N ILE A 117 -2.16 -12.38 -11.35
CA ILE A 117 -2.04 -12.85 -12.72
C ILE A 117 -2.16 -11.66 -13.69
N PRO A 118 -1.31 -11.58 -14.73
CA PRO A 118 -1.39 -10.53 -15.74
C PRO A 118 -2.76 -10.38 -16.38
N ILE A 119 -3.15 -9.15 -16.71
CA ILE A 119 -4.49 -8.86 -17.27
C ILE A 119 -4.79 -9.59 -18.58
N GLY A 120 -3.78 -9.94 -19.36
CA GLY A 120 -3.94 -10.69 -20.61
C GLY A 120 -4.12 -12.19 -20.44
N GLU A 121 -4.02 -12.73 -19.22
CA GLU A 121 -4.15 -14.17 -18.98
C GLU A 121 -5.61 -14.57 -18.70
N ARG A 122 -5.95 -15.82 -19.05
CA ARG A 122 -7.35 -16.32 -19.03
C ARG A 122 -7.99 -16.31 -17.63
N ARG A 123 -7.22 -16.56 -16.57
CA ARG A 123 -7.70 -16.65 -15.19
C ARG A 123 -7.27 -15.45 -14.34
N THR A 124 -7.16 -14.28 -14.96
CA THR A 124 -6.70 -13.08 -14.27
C THR A 124 -7.74 -12.57 -13.27
N ASP A 125 -7.24 -12.15 -12.10
CA ASP A 125 -7.94 -11.38 -11.08
C ASP A 125 -7.91 -9.86 -11.38
N ALA A 126 -7.11 -9.45 -12.37
CA ALA A 126 -6.84 -8.04 -12.67
C ALA A 126 -8.10 -7.24 -13.05
N LYS A 127 -9.01 -7.85 -13.81
CA LYS A 127 -10.22 -7.16 -14.30
C LYS A 127 -11.14 -6.78 -13.15
N GLU A 128 -11.52 -7.76 -12.33
CA GLU A 128 -12.39 -7.57 -11.17
C GLU A 128 -11.77 -6.59 -10.18
N ASN A 129 -10.48 -6.75 -9.88
CA ASN A 129 -9.77 -5.86 -8.98
C ASN A 129 -9.78 -4.41 -9.49
N LEU A 130 -9.61 -4.17 -10.79
CA LEU A 130 -9.61 -2.83 -11.35
C LEU A 130 -11.01 -2.23 -11.43
N ILE A 131 -11.99 -2.98 -11.96
CA ILE A 131 -13.38 -2.50 -12.09
C ILE A 131 -13.91 -2.07 -10.73
N THR A 132 -13.82 -2.95 -9.74
CA THR A 132 -14.34 -2.68 -8.40
C THR A 132 -13.55 -1.57 -7.68
N SER A 133 -12.24 -1.45 -7.91
CA SER A 133 -11.45 -0.32 -7.41
C SER A 133 -11.95 1.02 -7.94
N VAL A 134 -12.29 1.10 -9.23
CA VAL A 134 -12.85 2.30 -9.85
C VAL A 134 -14.24 2.61 -9.30
N GLU A 135 -15.11 1.61 -9.14
CA GLU A 135 -16.44 1.79 -8.55
C GLU A 135 -16.35 2.31 -7.10
N ILE A 136 -15.48 1.73 -6.28
CA ILE A 136 -15.25 2.19 -4.90
C ILE A 136 -14.72 3.62 -4.90
N ALA A 137 -13.76 3.94 -5.75
CA ALA A 137 -13.18 5.27 -5.86
C ALA A 137 -14.24 6.32 -6.22
N LEU A 138 -15.20 5.98 -7.09
CA LEU A 138 -16.29 6.85 -7.52
C LEU A 138 -17.46 6.93 -6.55
N SER A 139 -17.54 6.05 -5.56
CA SER A 139 -18.66 5.96 -4.62
C SER A 139 -18.86 7.25 -3.80
N GLY A 140 -17.78 8.02 -3.57
CA GLY A 140 -17.75 9.18 -2.67
C GLY A 140 -17.82 8.82 -1.18
N LYS A 141 -17.74 7.53 -0.85
CA LYS A 141 -17.79 7.03 0.54
C LYS A 141 -16.42 6.91 1.19
N VAL A 142 -15.35 6.81 0.39
CA VAL A 142 -13.98 6.59 0.84
C VAL A 142 -13.19 7.88 0.76
N ASN A 143 -12.52 8.27 1.86
CA ASN A 143 -11.71 9.50 1.97
C ASN A 143 -10.34 9.19 2.59
N GLU A 144 -9.76 8.08 2.20
CA GLU A 144 -8.50 7.60 2.75
C GLU A 144 -7.74 6.74 1.71
N VAL A 145 -6.48 6.44 2.01
CA VAL A 145 -5.70 5.48 1.23
C VAL A 145 -6.15 4.07 1.60
N CYS A 146 -6.53 3.28 0.60
CA CYS A 146 -7.00 1.91 0.77
C CYS A 146 -6.29 0.97 -0.19
N ILE A 147 -6.30 -0.31 0.13
CA ILE A 147 -6.02 -1.41 -0.79
C ILE A 147 -7.35 -2.12 -1.06
N TYR A 148 -7.67 -2.28 -2.34
CA TYR A 148 -8.74 -3.20 -2.76
C TYR A 148 -8.10 -4.41 -3.43
N PHE A 149 -8.45 -5.59 -2.96
CA PHE A 149 -7.95 -6.85 -3.51
C PHE A 149 -8.91 -7.98 -3.15
N GLU A 150 -9.26 -8.81 -4.12
CA GLU A 150 -10.11 -10.00 -3.95
C GLU A 150 -11.31 -9.73 -3.03
N ASP A 151 -12.29 -8.99 -3.56
CA ASP A 151 -13.57 -8.64 -2.93
C ASP A 151 -13.50 -7.83 -1.62
N GLN A 152 -12.32 -7.43 -1.14
CA GLN A 152 -12.19 -6.73 0.13
C GLN A 152 -11.46 -5.39 0.01
N LEU A 153 -12.01 -4.38 0.67
CA LEU A 153 -11.38 -3.07 0.83
C LEU A 153 -10.74 -2.98 2.20
N TYR A 154 -9.44 -2.73 2.22
CA TYR A 154 -8.64 -2.61 3.44
C TYR A 154 -8.14 -1.19 3.63
N ARG A 155 -8.00 -0.74 4.88
CA ARG A 155 -7.27 0.49 5.20
C ARG A 155 -5.79 0.32 4.86
N GLY A 156 -5.22 1.24 4.09
CA GLY A 156 -3.87 1.10 3.52
C GLY A 156 -2.78 0.85 4.55
N ASN A 157 -2.81 1.57 5.68
CA ASN A 157 -1.81 1.42 6.75
C ASN A 157 -2.16 0.34 7.79
N ARG A 158 -3.11 -0.54 7.48
CA ARG A 158 -3.52 -1.66 8.33
C ARG A 158 -3.47 -3.01 7.61
N THR A 159 -2.89 -3.01 6.42
CA THR A 159 -2.87 -4.15 5.51
C THR A 159 -1.48 -4.76 5.41
N VAL A 160 -1.43 -6.07 5.27
CA VAL A 160 -0.21 -6.84 5.04
C VAL A 160 -0.46 -7.90 3.98
N LYS A 161 0.54 -8.16 3.12
CA LYS A 161 0.53 -9.31 2.21
C LYS A 161 0.86 -10.56 3.02
N VAL A 162 -0.03 -11.55 2.98
CA VAL A 162 0.09 -12.78 3.78
C VAL A 162 0.23 -14.04 2.92
N ASN A 163 -0.05 -13.95 1.61
CA ASN A 163 0.00 -15.09 0.71
C ASN A 163 0.61 -14.71 -0.63
N THR A 164 1.35 -15.63 -1.24
CA THR A 164 2.00 -15.47 -2.54
C THR A 164 1.35 -16.30 -3.64
N GLU A 165 0.51 -17.26 -3.31
CA GLU A 165 -0.07 -18.24 -4.24
C GLU A 165 -1.58 -18.07 -4.42
N ASP A 166 -2.30 -17.63 -3.38
CA ASP A 166 -3.74 -17.43 -3.44
C ASP A 166 -4.08 -16.01 -3.93
N PHE A 167 -5.29 -15.86 -4.46
CA PHE A 167 -5.84 -14.56 -4.79
C PHE A 167 -6.10 -13.74 -3.52
N GLU A 168 -6.51 -14.35 -2.41
CA GLU A 168 -6.61 -13.69 -1.09
C GLU A 168 -5.23 -13.34 -0.51
N ALA A 169 -4.47 -12.53 -1.24
CA ALA A 169 -3.08 -12.23 -0.93
C ALA A 169 -2.90 -11.26 0.26
N PHE A 170 -3.93 -10.49 0.62
CA PHE A 170 -3.85 -9.45 1.66
C PHE A 170 -4.78 -9.72 2.83
N LYS A 171 -4.39 -9.26 4.02
CA LYS A 171 -5.23 -9.25 5.22
C LYS A 171 -5.00 -7.97 6.05
N SER A 172 -6.00 -7.61 6.83
CA SER A 172 -5.92 -6.57 7.86
C SER A 172 -6.10 -7.20 9.24
N PRO A 173 -5.03 -7.74 9.86
CA PRO A 173 -5.14 -8.60 11.04
C PRO A 173 -5.74 -7.91 12.28
N ASN A 174 -5.47 -6.60 12.45
CA ASN A 174 -5.84 -5.82 13.62
C ASN A 174 -6.84 -4.69 13.31
N TYR A 175 -7.45 -4.70 12.14
CA TYR A 175 -8.45 -3.71 11.78
C TYR A 175 -9.50 -4.34 10.87
N PRO A 176 -10.80 -4.04 11.06
CA PRO A 176 -11.83 -4.60 10.19
C PRO A 176 -11.69 -4.12 8.75
N ILE A 177 -12.14 -4.94 7.80
CA ILE A 177 -12.28 -4.54 6.40
C ILE A 177 -13.22 -3.34 6.31
N LEU A 178 -12.99 -2.47 5.33
CA LEU A 178 -13.77 -1.24 5.14
C LEU A 178 -14.98 -1.44 4.23
N ALA A 179 -14.87 -2.35 3.29
CA ALA A 179 -15.97 -2.79 2.43
C ALA A 179 -15.73 -4.20 1.93
N GLU A 180 -16.83 -4.84 1.52
CA GLU A 180 -16.86 -6.15 0.89
C GLU A 180 -17.66 -6.04 -0.41
N ALA A 181 -17.06 -6.49 -1.52
CA ALA A 181 -17.70 -6.56 -2.83
C ALA A 181 -18.40 -7.91 -2.98
N GLY A 182 -19.62 -7.86 -3.43
CA GLY A 182 -20.45 -9.00 -3.80
C GLY A 182 -21.38 -8.51 -4.89
N VAL A 183 -22.64 -8.96 -4.93
CA VAL A 183 -23.65 -8.40 -5.85
C VAL A 183 -23.76 -6.88 -5.68
N ASN A 184 -23.54 -6.40 -4.46
CA ASN A 184 -23.45 -4.98 -4.12
C ASN A 184 -22.27 -4.76 -3.18
N ILE A 185 -21.60 -3.61 -3.28
CA ILE A 185 -20.52 -3.24 -2.37
C ILE A 185 -21.11 -2.79 -1.03
N LYS A 186 -20.81 -3.56 0.02
CA LYS A 186 -21.23 -3.29 1.40
C LYS A 186 -20.13 -2.53 2.13
N TYR A 187 -20.38 -1.29 2.51
CA TYR A 187 -19.43 -0.45 3.26
C TYR A 187 -19.67 -0.56 4.76
N HIS A 188 -18.60 -0.65 5.54
CA HIS A 188 -18.63 -0.72 6.99
C HIS A 188 -18.46 0.67 7.65
N SER A 189 -18.84 0.82 8.91
CA SER A 189 -18.88 2.10 9.64
C SER A 189 -17.51 2.69 10.01
N LYS A 190 -16.41 2.02 9.69
CA LYS A 190 -15.05 2.42 10.09
C LYS A 190 -14.34 3.33 9.07
N LEU A 191 -15.01 3.71 7.99
CA LEU A 191 -14.48 4.66 7.01
C LEU A 191 -14.21 6.03 7.64
N VAL A 192 -13.15 6.69 7.17
CA VAL A 192 -12.82 8.06 7.56
C VAL A 192 -13.86 9.02 6.98
N LYS A 193 -14.46 9.84 7.84
CA LYS A 193 -15.40 10.86 7.40
C LYS A 193 -14.69 11.97 6.66
N GLN A 194 -15.34 12.48 5.60
CA GLN A 194 -14.86 13.63 4.87
C GLN A 194 -14.67 14.84 5.80
N LYS A 195 -13.57 15.57 5.61
CA LYS A 195 -13.23 16.79 6.32
C LYS A 195 -13.10 17.94 5.33
N ASN A 196 -13.59 19.12 5.69
CA ASN A 196 -13.37 20.35 4.92
C ASN A 196 -12.00 20.94 5.24
N THR A 197 -10.93 20.21 4.87
CA THR A 197 -9.55 20.60 5.10
C THR A 197 -8.76 20.48 3.81
N THR A 198 -7.71 21.29 3.69
CA THR A 198 -6.80 21.24 2.53
C THR A 198 -5.85 20.06 2.66
N LEU A 199 -5.61 19.36 1.55
CA LEU A 199 -4.59 18.31 1.49
C LEU A 199 -3.22 18.86 1.86
N ILE A 200 -2.54 18.20 2.79
CA ILE A 200 -1.14 18.44 3.15
C ILE A 200 -0.32 17.24 2.68
N VAL A 201 0.81 17.51 2.02
CA VAL A 201 1.70 16.47 1.49
C VAL A 201 3.03 16.51 2.23
N HIS A 202 3.34 15.42 2.93
CA HIS A 202 4.58 15.22 3.66
C HIS A 202 5.56 14.42 2.80
N GLN A 203 6.69 15.02 2.43
CA GLN A 203 7.70 14.39 1.57
C GLN A 203 9.07 14.23 2.25
N ASN A 204 9.19 14.74 3.47
CA ASN A 204 10.44 14.64 4.22
C ASN A 204 10.52 13.27 4.93
N LEU A 205 10.87 12.25 4.18
CA LEU A 205 11.02 10.88 4.66
C LEU A 205 12.49 10.55 4.87
N SER A 206 12.76 9.76 5.91
CA SER A 206 14.10 9.23 6.18
C SER A 206 14.10 7.70 6.06
N ALA A 207 15.04 7.17 5.30
CA ALA A 207 15.30 5.74 5.21
C ALA A 207 16.15 5.20 6.38
N ASN A 208 16.55 6.08 7.33
CA ASN A 208 17.44 5.70 8.42
C ASN A 208 16.66 5.01 9.56
N VAL A 209 15.97 3.92 9.22
CA VAL A 209 15.18 3.08 10.12
C VAL A 209 15.69 1.66 10.07
N GLY A 210 16.02 1.10 11.25
CA GLY A 210 16.40 -0.29 11.40
C GLY A 210 15.26 -1.14 11.94
N ILE A 211 15.14 -2.38 11.46
CA ILE A 211 14.23 -3.37 12.02
C ILE A 211 15.06 -4.37 12.81
N LEU A 212 14.75 -4.49 14.09
CA LEU A 212 15.36 -5.45 15.01
C LEU A 212 14.35 -6.52 15.36
N LYS A 213 14.34 -7.60 14.59
CA LYS A 213 13.53 -8.78 14.90
C LYS A 213 14.26 -9.62 15.95
N LEU A 214 13.66 -9.75 17.13
CA LEU A 214 14.20 -10.58 18.19
C LEU A 214 13.94 -12.06 17.90
N PHE A 215 14.92 -12.90 18.23
CA PHE A 215 14.80 -14.36 18.20
C PHE A 215 15.66 -14.98 19.32
N PRO A 216 15.31 -16.19 19.81
CA PRO A 216 16.12 -16.88 20.81
C PRO A 216 17.56 -17.10 20.31
N GLY A 217 18.53 -16.63 21.10
CA GLY A 217 19.95 -16.72 20.71
C GLY A 217 20.47 -15.54 19.90
N ILE A 218 19.70 -14.47 19.72
CA ILE A 218 20.21 -13.22 19.12
C ILE A 218 21.42 -12.72 19.92
N ASN A 219 22.51 -12.43 19.22
CA ASN A 219 23.73 -11.97 19.88
C ASN A 219 23.78 -10.43 20.01
N LYS A 220 24.61 -9.97 20.95
CA LYS A 220 24.80 -8.54 21.25
C LYS A 220 25.24 -7.75 20.02
N SER A 221 26.17 -8.28 19.21
CA SER A 221 26.74 -7.54 18.08
C SER A 221 25.70 -7.27 16.98
N THR A 222 24.73 -8.17 16.79
CA THR A 222 23.61 -7.94 15.87
C THR A 222 22.75 -6.76 16.32
N ILE A 223 22.42 -6.72 17.61
CA ILE A 223 21.65 -5.60 18.21
C ILE A 223 22.41 -4.30 18.08
N GLU A 224 23.68 -4.27 18.49
CA GLU A 224 24.55 -3.08 18.38
C GLU A 224 24.66 -2.57 16.95
N SER A 225 24.77 -3.46 15.97
CA SER A 225 24.86 -3.09 14.55
C SER A 225 23.58 -2.36 14.07
N VAL A 226 22.40 -2.87 14.41
CA VAL A 226 21.12 -2.21 14.05
C VAL A 226 21.01 -0.88 14.77
N LEU A 227 21.28 -0.83 16.08
CA LEU A 227 21.17 0.41 16.86
C LEU A 227 22.14 1.49 16.36
N LYS A 228 23.41 1.12 16.08
CA LYS A 228 24.44 2.07 15.62
C LYS A 228 24.11 2.71 14.28
N ASN A 229 23.53 1.95 13.35
CA ASN A 229 23.34 2.39 11.98
C ASN A 229 21.94 3.00 11.71
N SER A 230 21.12 3.19 12.74
CA SER A 230 19.74 3.67 12.59
C SER A 230 19.43 4.84 13.51
N LYS A 231 18.61 5.79 13.05
CA LYS A 231 18.02 6.86 13.85
C LYS A 231 16.67 6.48 14.45
N GLY A 232 15.90 5.67 13.73
CA GLY A 232 14.67 5.04 14.19
C GLY A 232 14.81 3.53 14.22
N ILE A 233 14.32 2.88 15.25
CA ILE A 233 14.39 1.43 15.42
C ILE A 233 12.98 0.87 15.64
N ILE A 234 12.60 -0.10 14.85
CA ILE A 234 11.40 -0.92 15.09
C ILE A 234 11.88 -2.24 15.70
N ILE A 235 11.46 -2.51 16.93
CA ILE A 235 11.74 -3.78 17.61
C ILE A 235 10.53 -4.68 17.39
N GLU A 236 10.71 -5.80 16.71
CA GLU A 236 9.74 -6.88 16.64
C GLU A 236 9.98 -7.84 17.82
N SER A 237 9.21 -7.64 18.88
CA SER A 237 9.31 -8.39 20.13
C SER A 237 8.37 -9.59 20.20
N PHE A 238 8.51 -10.43 21.22
CA PHE A 238 7.72 -11.65 21.40
C PHE A 238 6.34 -11.34 22.00
N GLY A 239 5.31 -12.04 21.55
CA GLY A 239 3.98 -12.00 22.14
C GLY A 239 3.48 -10.56 22.37
N ALA A 240 3.11 -10.25 23.59
CA ALA A 240 2.58 -8.93 23.98
C ALA A 240 3.67 -7.84 24.20
N GLY A 241 4.85 -7.97 23.61
CA GLY A 241 5.91 -6.96 23.73
C GLY A 241 7.13 -7.42 24.53
N ASN A 242 7.25 -8.73 24.82
CA ASN A 242 8.32 -9.27 25.63
C ASN A 242 9.66 -9.29 24.88
N THR A 243 10.73 -9.02 25.63
CA THR A 243 12.12 -9.10 25.18
C THR A 243 12.90 -10.05 26.08
N PRO A 244 14.06 -10.57 25.67
CA PRO A 244 14.92 -11.29 26.58
C PRO A 244 15.29 -10.44 27.79
N ASN A 245 15.20 -11.01 28.99
CA ASN A 245 15.57 -10.33 30.25
C ASN A 245 17.10 -10.30 30.41
N SER A 246 17.78 -9.56 29.54
CA SER A 246 19.22 -9.38 29.54
C SER A 246 19.57 -7.94 29.91
N LYS A 247 20.37 -7.78 30.99
CA LYS A 247 20.89 -6.48 31.38
C LYS A 247 21.66 -5.77 30.26
N GLU A 248 22.35 -6.55 29.42
CA GLU A 248 23.09 -6.01 28.28
C GLU A 248 22.15 -5.41 27.21
N ILE A 249 21.09 -6.14 26.84
CA ILE A 249 20.13 -5.65 25.85
C ILE A 249 19.43 -4.38 26.36
N ILE A 250 19.01 -4.40 27.62
CA ILE A 250 18.35 -3.23 28.26
C ILE A 250 19.31 -2.02 28.26
N SER A 251 20.59 -2.23 28.60
CA SER A 251 21.61 -1.18 28.58
C SER A 251 21.80 -0.58 27.19
N LEU A 252 21.86 -1.40 26.14
CA LEU A 252 22.00 -0.96 24.76
C LEU A 252 20.79 -0.13 24.30
N LEU A 253 19.57 -0.56 24.63
CA LEU A 253 18.35 0.17 24.27
C LEU A 253 18.27 1.51 25.02
N ASN A 254 18.66 1.54 26.31
CA ASN A 254 18.71 2.78 27.07
C ASN A 254 19.75 3.75 26.49
N ALA A 255 20.95 3.29 26.15
CA ALA A 255 21.96 4.12 25.51
C ALA A 255 21.46 4.70 24.17
N ALA A 256 20.81 3.90 23.35
CA ALA A 256 20.22 4.35 22.09
C ALA A 256 19.14 5.42 22.31
N LYS A 257 18.32 5.29 23.37
CA LYS A 257 17.32 6.29 23.75
C LYS A 257 17.99 7.60 24.23
N GLU A 258 19.05 7.51 25.01
CA GLU A 258 19.82 8.68 25.49
C GLU A 258 20.48 9.41 24.31
N GLU A 259 20.90 8.70 23.26
CA GLU A 259 21.37 9.28 21.99
C GLU A 259 20.24 9.95 21.17
N GLY A 260 19.00 9.95 21.63
CA GLY A 260 17.86 10.56 20.96
C GLY A 260 17.27 9.72 19.83
N LYS A 261 17.56 8.42 19.77
CA LYS A 261 16.96 7.52 18.78
C LYS A 261 15.51 7.21 19.15
N ILE A 262 14.66 7.12 18.12
CA ILE A 262 13.26 6.76 18.29
C ILE A 262 13.16 5.23 18.26
N ILE A 263 12.61 4.63 19.32
CA ILE A 263 12.43 3.19 19.42
C ILE A 263 10.93 2.89 19.48
N LEU A 264 10.43 2.09 18.53
CA LEU A 264 9.06 1.61 18.47
C LEU A 264 9.08 0.09 18.72
N ASN A 265 8.36 -0.35 19.75
CA ASN A 265 8.17 -1.77 20.04
C ASN A 265 6.85 -2.27 19.41
N ILE A 266 6.93 -3.31 18.59
CA ILE A 266 5.79 -3.99 17.98
C ILE A 266 5.85 -5.49 18.26
N SER A 267 4.72 -6.16 18.19
CA SER A 267 4.67 -7.62 18.31
C SER A 267 5.06 -8.31 16.99
N GLN A 268 5.72 -9.46 17.08
CA GLN A 268 5.90 -10.38 15.95
C GLN A 268 4.59 -11.09 15.57
N CYS A 269 3.60 -11.09 16.46
CA CYS A 269 2.29 -11.67 16.18
C CYS A 269 1.52 -10.75 15.22
N LEU A 270 0.91 -11.34 14.19
CA LEU A 270 0.09 -10.59 13.23
C LEU A 270 -1.18 -10.01 13.88
N GLN A 271 -1.68 -10.63 14.95
CA GLN A 271 -2.87 -10.17 15.69
C GLN A 271 -2.50 -9.85 17.14
N GLY A 272 -3.22 -8.88 17.71
CA GLY A 272 -2.96 -8.35 19.04
C GLY A 272 -2.11 -7.09 19.02
N SER A 273 -1.60 -6.69 20.19
CA SER A 273 -0.77 -5.49 20.38
C SER A 273 0.36 -5.76 21.35
N ALA A 274 1.45 -5.03 21.22
CA ALA A 274 2.42 -4.85 22.29
C ALA A 274 1.82 -3.91 23.35
N ILE A 275 1.98 -4.26 24.63
CA ILE A 275 1.45 -3.55 25.80
C ILE A 275 2.56 -2.71 26.42
#